data_53a0b67d90618eafe97962bac662123b
#
_entry.id   53a0b67d90618eafe97962bac662123b
#
_cell.length_a   1.000
_cell.length_b   1.000
_cell.length_c   1.000
_cell.angle_alpha   90.00
_cell.angle_beta   90.00
_cell.angle_gamma   90.00
#
_symmetry.space_group_name_H-M   'P 1'
#
loop_
_entity.id
_entity.type
_entity.pdbx_description
1 polymer ?
#
loop_
_entity_poly.entity_id
_entity_poly.type
_entity_poly.pdbx_seq_one_letter_code
_entity_poly.pdbx_strand_id
1 'polypeptide(L)'
;MGKKIFSTLSKIDPKLVSTWKRKIFLSLDIDWAHDEVIRDSLELIKRAQIQSTWFVTHQTSILSDLQQDSLIELGIHPNFNPLLEGESNRSSTKIINDCLSMVPNARSVRSHSLTQNERLIDQFKNAGLTHISNFFIPLECGMQIRPFCLWDFMIMV
;
A
#
# COMPACT_ATOMS: atom_id res chain seq x y z
N MET A 1 -26.45 -5.31 -1.61
CA MET A 1 -25.70 -6.54 -1.20
C MET A 1 -24.25 -6.62 -1.74
N GLY A 2 -23.80 -5.74 -2.65
CA GLY A 2 -22.47 -5.77 -3.27
C GLY A 2 -21.28 -5.26 -2.45
N LYS A 3 -21.50 -4.56 -1.34
CA LYS A 3 -20.45 -3.78 -0.62
C LYS A 3 -19.45 -4.61 0.21
N LYS A 4 -19.73 -5.88 0.51
CA LYS A 4 -18.88 -6.73 1.37
C LYS A 4 -17.73 -7.45 0.64
N ILE A 5 -17.63 -7.31 -0.69
CA ILE A 5 -16.55 -7.96 -1.47
C ILE A 5 -15.26 -7.14 -1.48
N PHE A 6 -15.34 -5.81 -1.32
CA PHE A 6 -14.16 -4.97 -1.22
C PHE A 6 -13.59 -4.97 0.20
N SER A 7 -12.28 -4.96 0.31
CA SER A 7 -11.57 -4.93 1.58
C SER A 7 -10.23 -4.20 1.41
N THR A 8 -9.66 -3.76 2.51
CA THR A 8 -8.33 -3.13 2.54
C THR A 8 -7.23 -4.16 2.80
N LEU A 9 -6.01 -3.83 2.40
CA LEU A 9 -4.88 -4.76 2.42
C LEU A 9 -4.51 -5.21 3.84
N SER A 10 -4.50 -4.32 4.82
CA SER A 10 -4.12 -4.68 6.20
C SER A 10 -5.11 -5.62 6.91
N LYS A 11 -6.26 -5.90 6.30
CA LYS A 11 -7.24 -6.88 6.82
C LYS A 11 -6.98 -8.31 6.35
N ILE A 12 -6.03 -8.52 5.47
CA ILE A 12 -5.68 -9.85 4.98
C ILE A 12 -4.89 -10.59 6.05
N ASP A 13 -5.34 -11.78 6.37
CA ASP A 13 -4.58 -12.79 7.10
C ASP A 13 -4.44 -14.01 6.19
N PRO A 14 -3.24 -14.35 5.69
CA PRO A 14 -3.04 -15.49 4.81
C PRO A 14 -3.50 -16.82 5.40
N LYS A 15 -3.50 -16.93 6.73
CA LYS A 15 -3.96 -18.13 7.47
C LYS A 15 -5.48 -18.20 7.55
N LEU A 16 -6.17 -17.08 7.39
CA LEU A 16 -7.62 -16.98 7.49
C LEU A 16 -8.25 -16.70 6.11
N VAL A 17 -8.60 -17.77 5.41
CA VAL A 17 -9.11 -17.76 4.02
C VAL A 17 -10.27 -16.79 3.80
N SER A 18 -11.14 -16.61 4.79
CA SER A 18 -12.30 -15.69 4.72
C SER A 18 -11.90 -14.22 4.58
N THR A 19 -10.65 -13.85 4.91
CA THR A 19 -10.17 -12.47 4.84
C THR A 19 -9.79 -12.06 3.41
N TRP A 20 -9.49 -13.01 2.53
CA TRP A 20 -9.01 -12.74 1.18
C TRP A 20 -9.76 -13.47 0.06
N LYS A 21 -10.25 -14.69 0.28
CA LYS A 21 -10.96 -15.44 -0.76
C LYS A 21 -12.26 -14.73 -1.13
N ARG A 22 -12.50 -14.53 -2.42
CA ARG A 22 -13.66 -13.82 -2.98
C ARG A 22 -13.73 -12.36 -2.52
N LYS A 23 -12.58 -11.75 -2.26
CA LYS A 23 -12.45 -10.32 -1.98
C LYS A 23 -11.77 -9.62 -3.15
N ILE A 24 -12.07 -8.34 -3.30
CA ILE A 24 -11.40 -7.43 -4.20
C ILE A 24 -10.65 -6.41 -3.34
N PHE A 25 -9.37 -6.25 -3.61
CA PHE A 25 -8.49 -5.29 -2.96
C PHE A 25 -8.14 -4.21 -3.98
N LEU A 26 -8.90 -3.11 -3.95
CA LEU A 26 -8.59 -1.95 -4.77
C LEU A 26 -7.48 -1.16 -4.09
N SER A 27 -6.41 -0.89 -4.80
CA SER A 27 -5.32 -0.06 -4.30
C SER A 27 -4.95 1.02 -5.32
N LEU A 28 -4.53 2.18 -4.81
CA LEU A 28 -4.12 3.34 -5.59
C LEU A 28 -2.78 3.84 -5.06
N ASP A 29 -1.88 4.16 -5.97
CA ASP A 29 -0.63 4.87 -5.67
C ASP A 29 -0.87 6.34 -6.04
N ILE A 30 -0.61 7.28 -5.13
CA ILE A 30 -0.90 8.70 -5.41
C ILE A 30 0.20 9.40 -6.22
N ASP A 31 1.37 8.80 -6.36
CA ASP A 31 2.46 9.11 -7.31
C ASP A 31 2.62 10.61 -7.68
N TRP A 32 2.69 11.49 -6.69
CA TRP A 32 2.80 12.95 -6.89
C TRP A 32 1.66 13.59 -7.69
N ALA A 33 0.49 12.94 -7.72
CA ALA A 33 -0.68 13.49 -8.36
C ALA A 33 -1.10 14.82 -7.70
N HIS A 34 -1.65 15.72 -8.51
CA HIS A 34 -2.23 16.96 -8.00
C HIS A 34 -3.44 16.69 -7.11
N ASP A 35 -3.66 17.57 -6.13
CA ASP A 35 -4.73 17.43 -5.13
C ASP A 35 -6.12 17.26 -5.76
N GLU A 36 -6.38 17.90 -6.91
CA GLU A 36 -7.66 17.76 -7.64
C GLU A 36 -7.87 16.32 -8.12
N VAL A 37 -6.83 15.67 -8.64
CA VAL A 37 -6.90 14.27 -9.12
C VAL A 37 -7.14 13.33 -7.95
N ILE A 38 -6.47 13.57 -6.81
CA ILE A 38 -6.66 12.78 -5.59
C ILE A 38 -8.09 12.96 -5.07
N ARG A 39 -8.62 14.21 -5.08
CA ARG A 39 -9.99 14.50 -4.64
C ARG A 39 -11.03 13.85 -5.54
N ASP A 40 -10.89 13.95 -6.85
CA ASP A 40 -11.81 13.31 -7.80
C ASP A 40 -11.85 11.80 -7.62
N SER A 41 -10.68 11.19 -7.43
CA SER A 41 -10.55 9.75 -7.15
C SER A 41 -11.23 9.37 -5.83
N LEU A 42 -11.05 10.18 -4.78
CA LEU A 42 -11.70 9.99 -3.48
C LEU A 42 -13.23 10.07 -3.62
N GLU A 43 -13.74 11.05 -4.37
CA GLU A 43 -15.17 11.18 -4.61
C GLU A 43 -15.77 9.97 -5.35
N LEU A 44 -15.05 9.42 -6.33
CA LEU A 44 -15.45 8.18 -7.01
C LEU A 44 -15.56 7.01 -6.05
N ILE A 45 -14.54 6.82 -5.20
CA ILE A 45 -14.51 5.77 -4.17
C ILE A 45 -15.67 5.93 -3.18
N LYS A 46 -15.89 7.15 -2.70
CA LYS A 46 -17.00 7.47 -1.77
C LYS A 46 -18.35 7.23 -2.39
N ARG A 47 -18.55 7.67 -3.63
CA ARG A 47 -19.81 7.47 -4.39
C ARG A 47 -20.09 6.00 -4.62
N ALA A 48 -19.07 5.22 -4.97
CA ALA A 48 -19.17 3.77 -5.13
C ALA A 48 -19.23 3.02 -3.81
N GLN A 49 -18.87 3.64 -2.69
CA GLN A 49 -18.81 3.04 -1.34
C GLN A 49 -17.85 1.83 -1.32
N ILE A 50 -16.69 1.97 -1.92
CA ILE A 50 -15.67 0.93 -2.05
C ILE A 50 -14.60 1.12 -0.96
N GLN A 51 -14.26 0.06 -0.23
CA GLN A 51 -13.06 0.06 0.60
C GLN A 51 -11.83 -0.07 -0.27
N SER A 52 -10.80 0.78 -0.02
CA SER A 52 -9.55 0.79 -0.81
C SER A 52 -8.35 1.14 0.05
N THR A 53 -7.16 0.74 -0.41
CA THR A 53 -5.88 1.09 0.21
C THR A 53 -5.14 2.07 -0.69
N TRP A 54 -4.70 3.20 -0.14
CA TRP A 54 -4.00 4.25 -0.87
C TRP A 54 -2.58 4.38 -0.36
N PHE A 55 -1.62 4.31 -1.26
CA PHE A 55 -0.20 4.37 -0.94
C PHE A 55 0.33 5.79 -1.14
N VAL A 56 0.73 6.41 -0.05
CA VAL A 56 1.10 7.84 0.03
C VAL A 56 2.57 8.03 -0.31
N THR A 57 2.85 8.86 -1.32
CA THR A 57 4.17 9.20 -1.82
C THR A 57 4.69 10.51 -1.23
N HIS A 58 3.81 11.49 -1.03
CA HIS A 58 4.17 12.86 -0.67
C HIS A 58 3.09 13.51 0.22
N GLN A 59 3.46 14.62 0.83
CA GLN A 59 2.52 15.45 1.58
C GLN A 59 1.55 16.15 0.62
N THR A 60 0.26 16.04 0.88
CA THR A 60 -0.82 16.68 0.10
C THR A 60 -1.85 17.30 1.05
N SER A 61 -2.57 18.32 0.61
CA SER A 61 -3.64 18.95 1.40
C SER A 61 -4.82 18.02 1.65
N ILE A 62 -5.00 16.99 0.81
CA ILE A 62 -6.09 16.01 0.90
C ILE A 62 -5.79 14.90 1.93
N LEU A 63 -4.56 14.82 2.46
CA LEU A 63 -4.15 13.71 3.31
C LEU A 63 -5.02 13.59 4.58
N SER A 64 -5.44 14.71 5.17
CA SER A 64 -6.33 14.69 6.34
C SER A 64 -7.70 14.12 6.00
N ASP A 65 -8.24 14.43 4.81
CA ASP A 65 -9.53 13.91 4.37
C ASP A 65 -9.46 12.40 4.13
N LEU A 66 -8.36 11.94 3.52
CA LEU A 66 -8.10 10.51 3.32
C LEU A 66 -7.98 9.76 4.65
N GLN A 67 -7.28 10.35 5.65
CA GLN A 67 -7.10 9.74 6.98
C GLN A 67 -8.40 9.60 7.77
N GLN A 68 -9.35 10.51 7.57
CA GLN A 68 -10.62 10.52 8.29
C GLN A 68 -11.70 9.65 7.63
N ASP A 69 -11.50 9.23 6.39
CA ASP A 69 -12.51 8.45 5.66
C ASP A 69 -12.42 6.96 6.01
N SER A 70 -13.51 6.41 6.52
CA SER A 70 -13.59 5.00 6.95
C SER A 70 -13.51 3.97 5.80
N LEU A 71 -13.65 4.41 4.56
CA LEU A 71 -13.47 3.57 3.37
C LEU A 71 -12.00 3.45 2.96
N ILE A 72 -11.14 4.36 3.44
CA ILE A 72 -9.75 4.48 3.02
C ILE A 72 -8.82 3.91 4.09
N GLU A 73 -7.93 3.03 3.68
CA GLU A 73 -6.73 2.67 4.43
C GLU A 73 -5.55 3.37 3.78
N LEU A 74 -4.69 3.99 4.57
CA LEU A 74 -3.45 4.56 4.07
C LEU A 74 -2.27 3.62 4.34
N GLY A 75 -1.50 3.37 3.28
CA GLY A 75 -0.18 2.77 3.30
C GLY A 75 0.89 3.77 2.87
N ILE A 76 2.15 3.38 2.91
CA ILE A 76 3.26 4.20 2.43
C ILE A 76 3.75 3.76 1.05
N HIS A 77 4.21 4.75 0.25
CA HIS A 77 4.77 4.52 -1.11
C HIS A 77 6.20 5.09 -1.22
N PRO A 78 7.18 4.46 -0.53
CA PRO A 78 8.56 4.96 -0.54
C PRO A 78 9.19 4.84 -1.94
N ASN A 79 9.82 5.93 -2.41
CA ASN A 79 10.58 5.96 -3.66
C ASN A 79 12.08 5.79 -3.38
N PHE A 80 12.63 4.67 -3.82
CA PHE A 80 14.05 4.35 -3.69
C PHE A 80 14.87 4.63 -4.96
N ASN A 81 14.23 5.05 -6.08
CA ASN A 81 14.92 5.25 -7.36
C ASN A 81 16.10 6.21 -7.24
N PRO A 82 16.00 7.41 -6.60
CA PRO A 82 17.15 8.30 -6.48
C PRO A 82 18.32 7.71 -5.68
N LEU A 83 18.03 6.78 -4.75
CA LEU A 83 19.08 6.06 -4.03
C LEU A 83 19.76 5.01 -4.92
N LEU A 84 18.98 4.29 -5.73
CA LEU A 84 19.49 3.25 -6.63
C LEU A 84 20.31 3.85 -7.79
N GLU A 85 19.93 5.03 -8.24
CA GLU A 85 20.61 5.78 -9.31
C GLU A 85 21.84 6.56 -8.82
N GLY A 86 22.10 6.55 -7.50
CA GLY A 86 23.23 7.27 -6.91
C GLY A 86 23.03 8.78 -6.82
N GLU A 87 21.82 9.26 -7.06
CA GLU A 87 21.46 10.70 -7.01
C GLU A 87 21.18 11.19 -5.60
N SER A 88 21.05 10.29 -4.65
CA SER A 88 20.71 10.62 -3.26
C SER A 88 21.61 9.87 -2.27
N ASN A 89 22.12 10.60 -1.27
CA ASN A 89 22.86 10.03 -0.14
C ASN A 89 21.95 9.65 1.04
N ARG A 90 20.63 9.67 0.88
CA ARG A 90 19.67 9.29 1.92
C ARG A 90 19.71 7.78 2.12
N SER A 91 19.60 7.31 3.38
CA SER A 91 19.41 5.89 3.62
C SER A 91 17.97 5.45 3.31
N SER A 92 17.79 4.17 2.95
CA SER A 92 16.46 3.59 2.77
C SER A 92 15.59 3.71 4.03
N THR A 93 16.17 3.54 5.22
CA THR A 93 15.48 3.75 6.50
C THR A 93 14.96 5.18 6.64
N LYS A 94 15.73 6.18 6.22
CA LYS A 94 15.29 7.59 6.26
C LYS A 94 14.10 7.81 5.32
N ILE A 95 14.12 7.23 4.12
CA ILE A 95 13.01 7.31 3.16
C ILE A 95 11.73 6.70 3.74
N ILE A 96 11.85 5.52 4.36
CA ILE A 96 10.72 4.83 5.02
C ILE A 96 10.15 5.70 6.15
N ASN A 97 11.01 6.24 7.03
CA ASN A 97 10.58 7.06 8.16
C ASN A 97 9.92 8.37 7.72
N ASP A 98 10.39 9.00 6.64
CA ASP A 98 9.75 10.20 6.09
C ASP A 98 8.34 9.89 5.57
N CYS A 99 8.12 8.75 4.92
CA CYS A 99 6.78 8.32 4.54
C CYS A 99 5.90 8.03 5.77
N LEU A 100 6.44 7.35 6.79
CA LEU A 100 5.71 7.08 8.03
C LEU A 100 5.38 8.35 8.81
N SER A 101 6.18 9.42 8.70
CA SER A 101 5.84 10.70 9.34
C SER A 101 4.56 11.33 8.76
N MET A 102 4.23 11.04 7.49
CA MET A 102 2.99 11.47 6.85
C MET A 102 1.81 10.55 7.20
N VAL A 103 2.08 9.26 7.38
CA VAL A 103 1.07 8.22 7.67
C VAL A 103 1.52 7.37 8.87
N PRO A 104 1.48 7.90 10.10
CA PRO A 104 2.07 7.22 11.28
C PRO A 104 1.45 5.86 11.60
N ASN A 105 0.19 5.64 11.21
CA ASN A 105 -0.55 4.40 11.47
C ASN A 105 -0.54 3.42 10.28
N ALA A 106 0.31 3.66 9.26
CA ALA A 106 0.42 2.77 8.11
C ALA A 106 0.84 1.36 8.55
N ARG A 107 0.16 0.36 8.01
CA ARG A 107 0.49 -1.05 8.18
C ARG A 107 0.91 -1.72 6.88
N SER A 108 0.62 -1.08 5.76
CA SER A 108 0.90 -1.58 4.42
C SER A 108 1.91 -0.70 3.69
N VAL A 109 2.72 -1.33 2.84
CA VAL A 109 3.70 -0.67 1.99
C VAL A 109 3.63 -1.22 0.56
N ARG A 110 3.74 -0.31 -0.39
CA ARG A 110 4.10 -0.59 -1.78
C ARG A 110 5.22 0.36 -2.16
N SER A 111 6.38 -0.17 -2.51
CA SER A 111 7.48 0.66 -2.98
C SER A 111 7.21 1.17 -4.38
N HIS A 112 7.54 2.42 -4.67
CA HIS A 112 7.54 2.94 -6.03
C HIS A 112 8.40 2.05 -6.94
N SER A 113 7.95 1.81 -8.16
CA SER A 113 8.58 0.85 -9.11
C SER A 113 8.71 -0.58 -8.56
N LEU A 114 7.89 -0.97 -7.56
CA LEU A 114 7.89 -2.28 -6.90
C LEU A 114 9.29 -2.69 -6.38
N THR A 115 10.15 -1.72 -6.07
CA THR A 115 11.50 -1.96 -5.57
C THR A 115 11.49 -2.77 -4.29
N GLN A 116 12.16 -3.92 -4.28
CA GLN A 116 12.29 -4.76 -3.10
C GLN A 116 13.55 -5.62 -3.13
N ASN A 117 14.02 -5.92 -1.95
CA ASN A 117 15.04 -6.92 -1.65
C ASN A 117 14.90 -7.34 -0.19
N GLU A 118 15.63 -8.37 0.24
CA GLU A 118 15.57 -8.89 1.60
C GLU A 118 15.82 -7.80 2.67
N ARG A 119 16.82 -6.97 2.47
CA ARG A 119 17.15 -5.87 3.40
C ARG A 119 16.02 -4.84 3.54
N LEU A 120 15.33 -4.49 2.45
CA LEU A 120 14.18 -3.59 2.50
C LEU A 120 12.99 -4.24 3.23
N ILE A 121 12.76 -5.53 3.03
CA ILE A 121 11.71 -6.27 3.74
C ILE A 121 11.96 -6.23 5.24
N ASP A 122 13.20 -6.48 5.69
CA ASP A 122 13.57 -6.36 7.10
C ASP A 122 13.37 -4.93 7.64
N GLN A 123 13.72 -3.92 6.86
CA GLN A 123 13.50 -2.52 7.25
C GLN A 123 12.02 -2.17 7.38
N PHE A 124 11.16 -2.64 6.48
CA PHE A 124 9.71 -2.48 6.58
C PHE A 124 9.16 -3.14 7.86
N LYS A 125 9.60 -4.36 8.15
CA LYS A 125 9.22 -5.09 9.36
C LYS A 125 9.65 -4.32 10.62
N ASN A 126 10.90 -3.89 10.68
CA ASN A 126 11.44 -3.13 11.81
C ASN A 126 10.76 -1.76 11.99
N ALA A 127 10.21 -1.19 10.92
CA ALA A 127 9.43 0.03 10.95
C ALA A 127 7.95 -0.19 11.37
N GLY A 128 7.54 -1.42 11.71
CA GLY A 128 6.20 -1.76 12.17
C GLY A 128 5.18 -2.04 11.05
N LEU A 129 5.63 -2.07 9.80
CA LEU A 129 4.77 -2.45 8.68
C LEU A 129 4.53 -3.97 8.71
N THR A 130 3.38 -4.41 8.29
CA THR A 130 2.96 -5.82 8.37
C THR A 130 2.53 -6.40 7.03
N HIS A 131 2.28 -5.57 6.03
CA HIS A 131 1.79 -5.98 4.72
C HIS A 131 2.61 -5.31 3.62
N ILE A 132 3.10 -6.11 2.66
CA ILE A 132 3.83 -5.63 1.49
C ILE A 132 3.05 -5.98 0.22
N SER A 133 2.92 -5.02 -0.71
CA SER A 133 2.20 -5.17 -1.97
C SER A 133 3.10 -4.83 -3.16
N ASN A 134 4.27 -5.45 -3.23
CA ASN A 134 5.31 -5.19 -4.24
C ASN A 134 5.38 -6.26 -5.34
N PHE A 135 4.49 -7.25 -5.31
CA PHE A 135 4.49 -8.30 -6.32
C PHE A 135 3.46 -8.00 -7.40
N PHE A 136 3.88 -8.14 -8.64
CA PHE A 136 3.00 -8.11 -9.80
C PHE A 136 3.01 -9.50 -10.45
N ILE A 137 1.84 -10.16 -10.47
CA ILE A 137 1.64 -11.43 -11.16
C ILE A 137 0.54 -11.22 -12.21
N PRO A 138 0.87 -11.31 -13.51
CA PRO A 138 -0.12 -11.22 -14.57
C PRO A 138 -1.16 -12.35 -14.48
N LEU A 139 -2.44 -12.01 -14.64
CA LEU A 139 -3.54 -12.98 -14.62
C LEU A 139 -3.40 -14.09 -15.67
N GLU A 140 -2.68 -13.84 -16.75
CA GLU A 140 -2.45 -14.76 -17.85
C GLU A 140 -1.55 -15.95 -17.50
N CYS A 141 -0.86 -15.89 -16.37
CA CYS A 141 0.09 -16.94 -15.95
C CYS A 141 -0.60 -18.23 -15.45
N GLY A 142 -1.91 -18.29 -15.36
CA GLY A 142 -2.64 -19.46 -14.86
C GLY A 142 -2.35 -19.81 -13.40
N MET A 143 -1.61 -18.98 -12.67
CA MET A 143 -1.27 -19.19 -11.27
C MET A 143 -2.41 -18.79 -10.35
N GLN A 144 -2.63 -19.60 -9.30
CA GLN A 144 -3.50 -19.18 -8.22
C GLN A 144 -2.78 -18.18 -7.33
N ILE A 145 -3.19 -16.92 -7.43
CA ILE A 145 -2.68 -15.84 -6.60
C ILE A 145 -3.21 -16.01 -5.18
N ARG A 146 -2.30 -16.07 -4.21
CA ARG A 146 -2.62 -16.16 -2.77
C ARG A 146 -1.72 -15.23 -1.99
N PRO A 147 -2.23 -14.54 -0.97
CA PRO A 147 -1.36 -13.89 0.01
C PRO A 147 -0.56 -14.96 0.76
N PHE A 148 0.70 -14.67 1.08
CA PHE A 148 1.56 -15.56 1.83
C PHE A 148 2.36 -14.81 2.90
N CYS A 149 2.93 -15.55 3.85
CA CYS A 149 3.80 -14.99 4.87
C CYS A 149 5.26 -15.31 4.53
N LEU A 150 6.12 -14.32 4.66
CA LEU A 150 7.56 -14.48 4.66
C LEU A 150 8.08 -13.97 6.01
N TRP A 151 8.66 -14.86 6.84
CA TRP A 151 9.18 -14.52 8.18
C TRP A 151 8.20 -13.68 9.03
N ASP A 152 6.96 -14.11 9.13
CA ASP A 152 5.87 -13.40 9.82
C ASP A 152 5.45 -12.05 9.19
N PHE A 153 5.98 -11.70 8.02
CA PHE A 153 5.58 -10.54 7.23
C PHE A 153 4.59 -10.98 6.16
N MET A 154 3.44 -10.30 6.06
CA MET A 154 2.44 -10.66 5.06
C MET A 154 2.79 -10.07 3.70
N ILE A 155 2.94 -10.93 2.70
CA ILE A 155 3.18 -10.56 1.32
C ILE A 155 1.88 -10.71 0.54
N MET A 156 1.56 -9.65 -0.18
CA MET A 156 0.37 -9.54 -1.01
C MET A 156 0.78 -9.58 -2.46
N VAL A 157 0.10 -10.35 -3.24
CA VAL A 157 0.32 -10.48 -4.68
C VAL A 157 -0.81 -9.80 -5.41
#